data_f1cff89e6e6ea480b2429fdc3729aa13
#
_entry.id   f1cff89e6e6ea480b2429fdc3729aa13
#
_cell.length_a   1.000
_cell.length_b   1.000
_cell.length_c   1.000
_cell.angle_alpha   90.00
_cell.angle_beta   90.00
_cell.angle_gamma   90.00
#
_symmetry.space_group_name_H-M   'P 1'
#
loop_
_entity.id
_entity.type
_entity.pdbx_description
1 polymer ?
#
loop_
_entity_poly.entity_id
_entity_poly.type
_entity_poly.pdbx_seq_one_letter_code
_entity_poly.pdbx_strand_id
1 'polypeptide(L)'
;MGYLVQKLSGMTFGEFLRTRLFEPLGMKDTFFSVPADKMDRFCSCYMPGKDGKLVIQDDAGKSTYAEPPKLESGGGGLVSTAHDYMRFCRMMLGGGTLDGVQILSPKTVAMFGMNLLPGNKLMADMSLAATFSEAGYGGIGFSIGCGVTMDIAKARIPGTPGEFFWGGAASTAFWIDPKEDLAVVFMTQVMGTDARLTLRRDLRTLVYSAMTESLA
;
A
#
# COMPACT_ATOMS: atom_id res chain seq x y z
N MET A 1 5.46 12.89 7.97
CA MET A 1 4.06 12.96 8.47
C MET A 1 3.91 12.29 9.83
N GLY A 2 4.37 11.05 10.08
CA GLY A 2 4.22 10.37 11.39
C GLY A 2 4.68 11.19 12.60
N TYR A 3 5.82 11.87 12.50
CA TYR A 3 6.29 12.78 13.56
C TYR A 3 5.33 13.95 13.85
N LEU A 4 4.69 14.51 12.81
CA LEU A 4 3.68 15.56 13.01
C LEU A 4 2.44 15.03 13.72
N VAL A 5 1.96 13.84 13.35
CA VAL A 5 0.87 13.16 14.04
C VAL A 5 1.20 12.99 15.52
N GLN A 6 2.39 12.49 15.83
CA GLN A 6 2.87 12.32 17.20
C GLN A 6 2.89 13.64 17.97
N LYS A 7 3.39 14.72 17.37
CA LYS A 7 3.45 16.05 18.03
C LYS A 7 2.08 16.65 18.27
N LEU A 8 1.17 16.51 17.32
CA LEU A 8 -0.17 17.12 17.42
C LEU A 8 -1.12 16.31 18.30
N SER A 9 -0.98 14.98 18.32
CA SER A 9 -1.86 14.11 19.12
C SER A 9 -1.40 13.91 20.57
N GLY A 10 -0.10 14.11 20.85
CA GLY A 10 0.51 13.75 22.13
C GLY A 10 0.70 12.26 22.35
N MET A 11 0.40 11.41 21.35
CA MET A 11 0.58 9.95 21.38
C MET A 11 1.83 9.58 20.61
N THR A 12 2.38 8.35 20.81
CA THR A 12 3.28 7.78 19.83
C THR A 12 2.53 7.56 18.51
N PHE A 13 3.25 7.47 17.40
CA PHE A 13 2.58 7.28 16.10
C PHE A 13 1.90 5.90 16.03
N GLY A 14 2.54 4.86 16.59
CA GLY A 14 1.95 3.52 16.69
C GLY A 14 0.70 3.49 17.54
N GLU A 15 0.69 4.16 18.70
CA GLU A 15 -0.49 4.27 19.55
C GLU A 15 -1.63 5.01 18.84
N PHE A 16 -1.31 6.11 18.15
CA PHE A 16 -2.30 6.83 17.36
C PHE A 16 -2.94 5.94 16.29
N LEU A 17 -2.12 5.23 15.50
CA LEU A 17 -2.63 4.33 14.47
C LEU A 17 -3.43 3.16 15.07
N ARG A 18 -2.94 2.59 16.18
CA ARG A 18 -3.63 1.49 16.87
C ARG A 18 -5.02 1.92 17.30
N THR A 19 -5.15 3.04 18.00
CA THR A 19 -6.42 3.47 18.60
C THR A 19 -7.38 4.10 17.58
N ARG A 20 -6.86 4.76 16.54
CA ARG A 20 -7.68 5.50 15.58
C ARG A 20 -7.97 4.74 14.29
N LEU A 21 -7.20 3.69 14.00
CA LEU A 21 -7.33 2.95 12.75
C LEU A 21 -7.40 1.44 12.97
N PHE A 22 -6.39 0.83 13.61
CA PHE A 22 -6.29 -0.62 13.64
C PHE A 22 -7.35 -1.28 14.51
N GLU A 23 -7.54 -0.83 15.75
CA GLU A 23 -8.57 -1.38 16.64
C GLU A 23 -9.99 -1.16 16.10
N PRO A 24 -10.38 0.07 15.67
CA PRO A 24 -11.68 0.30 15.09
C PRO A 24 -11.97 -0.54 13.84
N LEU A 25 -10.95 -0.81 13.02
CA LEU A 25 -11.08 -1.65 11.84
C LEU A 25 -10.87 -3.14 12.12
N GLY A 26 -10.53 -3.55 13.35
CA GLY A 26 -10.25 -4.93 13.70
C GLY A 26 -8.99 -5.50 13.04
N MET A 27 -8.00 -4.65 12.74
CA MET A 27 -6.68 -5.00 12.20
C MET A 27 -5.77 -5.49 13.33
N LYS A 28 -5.86 -6.76 13.69
CA LYS A 28 -5.23 -7.35 14.89
C LYS A 28 -3.78 -7.77 14.71
N ASP A 29 -3.31 -7.79 13.48
CA ASP A 29 -1.98 -8.23 13.08
C ASP A 29 -1.21 -7.12 12.32
N THR A 30 -1.43 -5.86 12.75
CA THR A 30 -0.76 -4.69 12.16
C THR A 30 -0.07 -3.88 13.24
N PHE A 31 1.27 -3.77 13.18
CA PHE A 31 2.09 -3.12 14.21
C PHE A 31 3.44 -2.66 13.68
N PHE A 32 4.16 -1.84 14.48
CA PHE A 32 5.56 -1.46 14.21
C PHE A 32 6.58 -2.48 14.74
N SER A 33 6.20 -3.34 15.69
CA SER A 33 6.98 -4.47 16.14
C SER A 33 6.08 -5.68 16.35
N VAL A 34 6.54 -6.85 15.94
CA VAL A 34 5.77 -8.09 16.01
C VAL A 34 5.72 -8.59 17.44
N PRO A 35 4.54 -8.81 18.04
CA PRO A 35 4.42 -9.43 19.36
C PRO A 35 5.07 -10.82 19.40
N ALA A 36 5.67 -11.18 20.54
CA ALA A 36 6.42 -12.43 20.69
C ALA A 36 5.57 -13.68 20.38
N ASP A 37 4.28 -13.65 20.72
CA ASP A 37 3.31 -14.71 20.46
C ASP A 37 2.87 -14.82 19.00
N LYS A 38 3.36 -13.93 18.12
CA LYS A 38 3.05 -13.90 16.68
C LYS A 38 4.28 -14.05 15.79
N MET A 39 5.45 -14.18 16.37
CA MET A 39 6.72 -14.33 15.65
C MET A 39 6.78 -15.59 14.79
N ASP A 40 6.05 -16.64 15.13
CA ASP A 40 5.95 -17.89 14.35
C ASP A 40 5.30 -17.69 12.97
N ARG A 41 4.52 -16.61 12.80
CA ARG A 41 3.88 -16.23 11.53
C ARG A 41 4.62 -15.13 10.78
N PHE A 42 5.67 -14.57 11.36
CA PHE A 42 6.45 -13.51 10.71
C PHE A 42 7.33 -14.10 9.61
N CYS A 43 7.26 -13.57 8.41
CA CYS A 43 7.97 -14.07 7.24
C CYS A 43 9.33 -13.41 7.08
N SER A 44 10.36 -14.20 6.74
CA SER A 44 11.65 -13.66 6.29
C SER A 44 11.49 -12.88 4.98
N CYS A 45 12.32 -11.85 4.82
CA CYS A 45 12.41 -11.08 3.59
C CYS A 45 13.60 -11.55 2.74
N TYR A 46 13.42 -11.58 1.44
CA TYR A 46 14.40 -12.09 0.48
C TYR A 46 14.80 -11.01 -0.53
N MET A 47 15.92 -11.22 -1.19
CA MET A 47 16.36 -10.42 -2.33
C MET A 47 17.07 -11.29 -3.37
N PRO A 48 17.13 -10.89 -4.65
CA PRO A 48 17.91 -11.59 -5.65
C PRO A 48 19.40 -11.58 -5.31
N GLY A 49 20.02 -12.76 -5.28
CA GLY A 49 21.47 -12.93 -5.19
C GLY A 49 22.15 -12.80 -6.55
N LYS A 50 23.48 -12.86 -6.55
CA LYS A 50 24.31 -12.72 -7.77
C LYS A 50 24.08 -13.84 -8.79
N ASP A 51 23.64 -15.01 -8.35
CA ASP A 51 23.35 -16.18 -9.20
C ASP A 51 21.87 -16.27 -9.63
N GLY A 52 21.09 -15.21 -9.37
CA GLY A 52 19.66 -15.17 -9.62
C GLY A 52 18.79 -15.94 -8.63
N LYS A 53 19.39 -16.62 -7.65
CA LYS A 53 18.63 -17.25 -6.56
C LYS A 53 18.27 -16.24 -5.49
N LEU A 54 17.20 -16.52 -4.75
CA LEU A 54 16.81 -15.69 -3.61
C LEU A 54 17.73 -15.96 -2.42
N VAL A 55 18.23 -14.88 -1.82
CA VAL A 55 18.98 -14.91 -0.56
C VAL A 55 18.17 -14.17 0.51
N ILE A 56 18.36 -14.58 1.78
CA ILE A 56 17.70 -13.91 2.90
C ILE A 56 18.28 -12.50 3.07
N GLN A 57 17.41 -11.50 3.05
CA GLN A 57 17.74 -10.11 3.33
C GLN A 57 17.46 -9.77 4.79
N ASP A 58 16.35 -10.28 5.34
CA ASP A 58 15.98 -10.16 6.76
C ASP A 58 15.43 -11.51 7.24
N ASP A 59 16.13 -12.13 8.16
CA ASP A 59 15.76 -13.42 8.76
C ASP A 59 14.71 -13.19 9.85
N ALA A 60 13.53 -13.78 9.71
CA ALA A 60 12.43 -13.64 10.66
C ALA A 60 12.86 -13.95 12.10
N GLY A 61 13.74 -14.95 12.31
CA GLY A 61 14.22 -15.33 13.63
C GLY A 61 15.23 -14.36 14.28
N LYS A 62 15.70 -13.38 13.52
CA LYS A 62 16.70 -12.37 13.95
C LYS A 62 16.31 -10.94 13.56
N SER A 63 15.11 -10.77 13.08
CA SER A 63 14.65 -9.49 12.55
C SER A 63 14.52 -8.43 13.63
N THR A 64 14.90 -7.21 13.26
CA THR A 64 14.70 -6.03 14.12
C THR A 64 13.23 -5.69 14.33
N TYR A 65 12.32 -6.27 13.55
CA TYR A 65 10.87 -6.14 13.77
C TYR A 65 10.37 -6.88 15.03
N ALA A 66 11.18 -7.70 15.66
CA ALA A 66 10.88 -8.28 16.99
C ALA A 66 10.96 -7.24 18.12
N GLU A 67 11.63 -6.11 17.88
CA GLU A 67 11.83 -5.06 18.88
C GLU A 67 11.14 -3.75 18.46
N PRO A 68 10.69 -2.92 19.43
CA PRO A 68 10.15 -1.61 19.12
C PRO A 68 11.18 -0.73 18.39
N PRO A 69 10.83 -0.11 17.26
CA PRO A 69 11.76 0.69 16.49
C PRO A 69 12.04 2.03 17.21
N LYS A 70 13.25 2.57 17.04
CA LYS A 70 13.60 3.91 17.54
C LYS A 70 12.77 5.03 16.90
N LEU A 71 12.29 4.80 15.68
CA LEU A 71 11.43 5.70 14.93
C LEU A 71 10.30 4.89 14.27
N GLU A 72 9.08 5.17 14.65
CA GLU A 72 7.88 4.64 14.00
C GLU A 72 7.68 5.36 12.66
N SER A 73 8.17 4.74 11.59
CA SER A 73 8.18 5.35 10.25
C SER A 73 6.83 5.20 9.55
N GLY A 74 6.24 6.34 9.18
CA GLY A 74 5.03 6.34 8.33
C GLY A 74 5.27 5.96 6.87
N GLY A 75 6.54 5.76 6.46
CA GLY A 75 6.89 5.43 5.08
C GLY A 75 7.26 3.96 4.83
N GLY A 76 7.34 3.12 5.89
CA GLY A 76 7.76 1.73 5.68
C GLY A 76 8.13 1.00 6.97
N GLY A 77 7.42 1.23 8.06
CA GLY A 77 7.72 0.62 9.36
C GLY A 77 6.72 -0.42 9.83
N LEU A 78 5.56 -0.52 9.20
CA LEU A 78 4.51 -1.44 9.62
C LEU A 78 4.71 -2.84 9.04
N VAL A 79 4.43 -3.83 9.85
CA VAL A 79 4.12 -5.21 9.43
C VAL A 79 2.60 -5.40 9.47
N SER A 80 2.08 -6.25 8.59
CA SER A 80 0.65 -6.50 8.49
C SER A 80 0.38 -7.85 7.83
N THR A 81 -0.90 -8.18 7.68
CA THR A 81 -1.38 -9.35 6.92
C THR A 81 -2.26 -8.90 5.76
N ALA A 82 -2.45 -9.77 4.76
CA ALA A 82 -3.38 -9.50 3.67
C ALA A 82 -4.81 -9.29 4.19
N HIS A 83 -5.22 -10.03 5.22
CA HIS A 83 -6.51 -9.88 5.87
C HIS A 83 -6.69 -8.47 6.46
N ASP A 84 -5.75 -8.02 7.29
CA ASP A 84 -5.83 -6.71 7.94
C ASP A 84 -5.79 -5.57 6.92
N TYR A 85 -4.88 -5.67 5.95
CA TYR A 85 -4.78 -4.65 4.91
C TYR A 85 -6.03 -4.61 4.02
N MET A 86 -6.68 -5.77 3.77
CA MET A 86 -7.97 -5.82 3.08
C MET A 86 -9.07 -5.13 3.88
N ARG A 87 -9.06 -5.17 5.22
CA ARG A 87 -10.02 -4.41 6.04
C ARG A 87 -9.86 -2.91 5.82
N PHE A 88 -8.63 -2.42 5.75
CA PHE A 88 -8.36 -1.02 5.36
C PHE A 88 -8.88 -0.72 3.95
N CYS A 89 -8.60 -1.57 2.97
CA CYS A 89 -9.08 -1.38 1.59
C CYS A 89 -10.62 -1.37 1.52
N ARG A 90 -11.28 -2.27 2.24
CA ARG A 90 -12.76 -2.30 2.30
C ARG A 90 -13.34 -1.05 2.97
N MET A 91 -12.69 -0.52 4.01
CA MET A 91 -13.08 0.75 4.62
C MET A 91 -13.01 1.89 3.58
N MET A 92 -11.95 1.92 2.76
CA MET A 92 -11.82 2.90 1.68
C MET A 92 -12.90 2.72 0.61
N LEU A 93 -13.18 1.49 0.15
CA LEU A 93 -14.28 1.19 -0.78
C LEU A 93 -15.64 1.60 -0.21
N GLY A 94 -15.87 1.35 1.07
CA GLY A 94 -17.09 1.75 1.79
C GLY A 94 -17.20 3.26 2.07
N GLY A 95 -16.45 4.10 1.36
CA GLY A 95 -16.50 5.55 1.52
C GLY A 95 -16.02 6.03 2.89
N GLY A 96 -15.09 5.31 3.51
CA GLY A 96 -14.53 5.63 4.83
C GLY A 96 -15.18 4.88 5.98
N THR A 97 -16.04 3.90 5.70
CA THR A 97 -16.79 3.13 6.71
C THR A 97 -16.59 1.63 6.49
N LEU A 98 -16.41 0.88 7.58
CA LEU A 98 -16.40 -0.59 7.59
C LEU A 98 -17.10 -1.10 8.85
N ASP A 99 -17.97 -2.11 8.69
CA ASP A 99 -18.71 -2.76 9.78
C ASP A 99 -19.41 -1.75 10.73
N GLY A 100 -19.95 -0.65 10.16
CA GLY A 100 -20.62 0.41 10.92
C GLY A 100 -19.67 1.45 11.58
N VAL A 101 -18.36 1.25 11.48
CA VAL A 101 -17.35 2.18 12.02
C VAL A 101 -16.88 3.15 10.94
N GLN A 102 -17.12 4.44 11.13
CA GLN A 102 -16.64 5.48 10.22
C GLN A 102 -15.28 6.01 10.68
N ILE A 103 -14.27 5.88 9.81
CA ILE A 103 -12.90 6.39 10.00
C ILE A 103 -12.70 7.72 9.26
N LEU A 104 -13.17 7.80 8.03
CA LEU A 104 -13.03 8.97 7.16
C LEU A 104 -14.41 9.41 6.63
N SER A 105 -14.52 10.67 6.24
CA SER A 105 -15.70 11.11 5.49
C SER A 105 -15.66 10.61 4.05
N PRO A 106 -16.81 10.38 3.39
CA PRO A 106 -16.83 9.99 1.98
C PRO A 106 -16.14 11.02 1.06
N LYS A 107 -16.19 12.29 1.40
CA LYS A 107 -15.51 13.36 0.64
C LYS A 107 -14.00 13.28 0.79
N THR A 108 -13.48 12.89 1.95
CA THR A 108 -12.05 12.66 2.15
C THR A 108 -11.59 11.45 1.34
N VAL A 109 -12.37 10.36 1.34
CA VAL A 109 -12.05 9.17 0.54
C VAL A 109 -12.05 9.48 -0.96
N ALA A 110 -13.02 10.25 -1.45
CA ALA A 110 -13.07 10.65 -2.84
C ALA A 110 -11.81 11.42 -3.31
N MET A 111 -11.13 12.12 -2.41
CA MET A 111 -9.87 12.81 -2.75
C MET A 111 -8.73 11.85 -3.10
N PHE A 112 -8.76 10.61 -2.62
CA PHE A 112 -7.73 9.61 -2.98
C PHE A 112 -7.75 9.24 -4.46
N GLY A 113 -8.91 9.33 -5.11
CA GLY A 113 -9.05 9.13 -6.56
C GLY A 113 -8.76 10.36 -7.42
N MET A 114 -8.26 11.46 -6.83
CA MET A 114 -7.97 12.72 -7.53
C MET A 114 -6.46 12.94 -7.65
N ASN A 115 -6.03 13.46 -8.80
CA ASN A 115 -4.64 13.91 -8.95
C ASN A 115 -4.45 15.27 -8.26
N LEU A 116 -3.61 15.31 -7.23
CA LEU A 116 -3.32 16.52 -6.46
C LEU A 116 -1.97 17.18 -6.84
N LEU A 117 -1.30 16.71 -7.88
CA LEU A 117 -0.07 17.32 -8.36
C LEU A 117 -0.35 18.69 -8.99
N PRO A 118 0.53 19.68 -8.76
CA PRO A 118 0.36 21.03 -9.30
C PRO A 118 0.20 21.05 -10.82
N GLY A 119 -0.77 21.79 -11.33
CA GLY A 119 -1.05 21.91 -12.77
C GLY A 119 -1.49 20.60 -13.42
N ASN A 120 -2.07 19.69 -12.64
CA ASN A 120 -2.50 18.35 -13.09
C ASN A 120 -1.36 17.53 -13.76
N LYS A 121 -0.11 17.78 -13.36
CA LYS A 121 1.05 17.03 -13.85
C LYS A 121 0.95 15.56 -13.44
N LEU A 122 1.64 14.70 -14.17
CA LEU A 122 1.75 13.28 -13.83
C LEU A 122 3.04 13.03 -13.02
N MET A 123 3.10 11.89 -12.35
CA MET A 123 4.31 11.50 -11.60
C MET A 123 5.55 11.49 -12.49
N ALA A 124 5.44 11.01 -13.72
CA ALA A 124 6.53 10.99 -14.70
C ALA A 124 7.06 12.39 -15.05
N ASP A 125 6.20 13.43 -15.00
CA ASP A 125 6.59 14.80 -15.30
C ASP A 125 7.37 15.46 -14.15
N MET A 126 7.28 14.93 -12.94
CA MET A 126 7.82 15.49 -11.71
C MET A 126 8.93 14.66 -11.09
N SER A 127 9.09 13.42 -11.50
CA SER A 127 10.12 12.52 -10.96
C SER A 127 11.51 12.94 -11.46
N LEU A 128 12.42 13.18 -10.51
CA LEU A 128 13.84 13.46 -10.82
C LEU A 128 14.66 12.19 -11.11
N ALA A 129 14.15 11.04 -10.74
CA ALA A 129 14.77 9.75 -11.00
C ALA A 129 13.71 8.65 -10.93
N ALA A 130 13.94 7.52 -11.59
CA ALA A 130 13.10 6.31 -11.48
C ALA A 130 13.17 5.65 -10.09
N THR A 131 13.21 6.45 -9.02
CA THR A 131 13.36 5.99 -7.64
C THR A 131 12.13 5.25 -7.16
N PHE A 132 10.95 5.65 -7.66
CA PHE A 132 9.70 4.95 -7.43
C PHE A 132 9.30 4.23 -8.71
N SER A 133 9.06 2.93 -8.62
CA SER A 133 8.69 2.12 -9.77
C SER A 133 7.47 2.65 -10.52
N GLU A 134 6.53 3.20 -9.78
CA GLU A 134 5.30 3.78 -10.30
C GLU A 134 5.50 5.11 -11.04
N ALA A 135 6.56 5.85 -10.72
CA ALA A 135 6.88 7.11 -11.41
C ALA A 135 7.31 6.91 -12.88
N GLY A 136 7.72 5.69 -13.25
CA GLY A 136 8.05 5.33 -14.64
C GLY A 136 6.82 5.07 -15.51
N TYR A 137 5.61 5.00 -14.94
CA TYR A 137 4.39 4.79 -15.71
C TYR A 137 3.80 6.11 -16.20
N GLY A 138 3.55 6.20 -17.50
CA GLY A 138 2.71 7.25 -18.04
C GLY A 138 1.30 7.17 -17.46
N GLY A 139 0.58 8.26 -17.46
CA GLY A 139 -0.84 8.27 -17.07
C GLY A 139 -1.14 8.20 -15.58
N ILE A 140 -0.11 8.22 -14.70
CA ILE A 140 -0.28 8.14 -13.24
C ILE A 140 -0.08 9.52 -12.61
N GLY A 141 -1.06 9.97 -11.85
CA GLY A 141 -0.99 11.10 -10.95
C GLY A 141 -0.61 10.67 -9.53
N PHE A 142 -0.64 11.61 -8.58
CA PHE A 142 -0.39 11.34 -7.17
C PHE A 142 -1.41 12.06 -6.30
N SER A 143 -1.96 11.34 -5.35
CA SER A 143 -2.98 11.81 -4.44
C SER A 143 -2.48 11.88 -2.98
N ILE A 144 -3.33 11.64 -2.02
CA ILE A 144 -3.01 11.62 -0.58
C ILE A 144 -2.22 10.34 -0.27
N GLY A 145 -0.90 10.36 -0.53
CA GLY A 145 0.00 9.25 -0.21
C GLY A 145 -0.08 8.03 -1.13
N CYS A 146 -0.74 8.13 -2.29
CA CYS A 146 -0.85 7.02 -3.25
C CYS A 146 -0.83 7.52 -4.71
N GLY A 147 -0.49 6.65 -5.64
CA GLY A 147 -0.67 6.87 -7.06
C GLY A 147 -2.14 6.79 -7.43
N VAL A 148 -2.55 7.54 -8.43
CA VAL A 148 -3.90 7.51 -8.99
C VAL A 148 -3.83 7.36 -10.51
N THR A 149 -4.61 6.44 -11.07
CA THR A 149 -4.69 6.25 -12.51
C THR A 149 -5.50 7.37 -13.14
N MET A 150 -4.87 8.14 -14.03
CA MET A 150 -5.48 9.26 -14.74
C MET A 150 -5.78 8.92 -16.20
N ASP A 151 -4.89 8.15 -16.85
CA ASP A 151 -4.98 7.81 -18.27
C ASP A 151 -4.49 6.38 -18.49
N ILE A 152 -5.44 5.48 -18.71
CA ILE A 152 -5.19 4.03 -18.89
C ILE A 152 -4.35 3.76 -20.14
N ALA A 153 -4.59 4.51 -21.22
CA ALA A 153 -3.89 4.30 -22.48
C ALA A 153 -2.40 4.64 -22.33
N LYS A 154 -2.07 5.69 -21.58
CA LYS A 154 -0.68 6.03 -21.25
C LYS A 154 -0.08 5.07 -20.23
N ALA A 155 -0.84 4.62 -19.25
CA ALA A 155 -0.40 3.65 -18.25
C ALA A 155 -0.12 2.26 -18.86
N ARG A 156 -0.80 1.90 -19.95
CA ARG A 156 -0.67 0.62 -20.66
C ARG A 156 -0.91 -0.59 -19.75
N ILE A 157 -1.81 -0.42 -18.81
CA ILE A 157 -2.26 -1.50 -17.91
C ILE A 157 -3.77 -1.36 -17.73
N PRO A 158 -4.52 -2.47 -17.62
CA PRO A 158 -5.94 -2.40 -17.35
C PRO A 158 -6.21 -1.74 -16.00
N GLY A 159 -7.35 -1.08 -15.90
CA GLY A 159 -7.79 -0.34 -14.71
C GLY A 159 -8.81 0.73 -15.08
N THR A 160 -9.17 1.54 -14.11
CA THR A 160 -10.17 2.59 -14.26
C THR A 160 -9.62 3.96 -13.84
N PRO A 161 -9.89 5.06 -14.56
CA PRO A 161 -9.50 6.39 -14.10
C PRO A 161 -10.12 6.72 -12.75
N GLY A 162 -9.28 7.10 -11.78
CA GLY A 162 -9.66 7.35 -10.40
C GLY A 162 -9.38 6.18 -9.45
N GLU A 163 -8.99 5.00 -9.94
CA GLU A 163 -8.43 3.97 -9.05
C GLU A 163 -7.14 4.48 -8.41
N PHE A 164 -6.90 4.10 -7.17
CA PHE A 164 -5.71 4.52 -6.44
C PHE A 164 -4.98 3.32 -5.84
N PHE A 165 -3.67 3.42 -5.76
CA PHE A 165 -2.81 2.29 -5.47
C PHE A 165 -1.47 2.70 -4.90
N TRP A 166 -0.77 1.75 -4.29
CA TRP A 166 0.64 1.88 -3.97
C TRP A 166 1.29 0.50 -3.83
N GLY A 167 2.58 0.52 -3.53
CA GLY A 167 3.33 -0.70 -3.28
C GLY A 167 4.57 -0.49 -2.44
N GLY A 168 5.06 -1.57 -1.84
CA GLY A 168 6.23 -1.58 -0.95
C GLY A 168 7.52 -2.04 -1.63
N ALA A 169 8.65 -1.80 -0.96
CA ALA A 169 9.97 -2.22 -1.42
C ALA A 169 10.11 -3.75 -1.49
N ALA A 170 9.41 -4.48 -0.63
CA ALA A 170 9.35 -5.94 -0.63
C ALA A 170 8.34 -6.51 -1.66
N SER A 171 8.02 -5.75 -2.71
CA SER A 171 7.14 -6.10 -3.83
C SER A 171 5.65 -6.25 -3.47
N THR A 172 5.24 -5.84 -2.28
CA THR A 172 3.83 -5.75 -1.91
C THR A 172 3.10 -4.77 -2.82
N ALA A 173 1.80 -4.98 -3.03
CA ALA A 173 0.97 -4.08 -3.80
C ALA A 173 -0.48 -4.08 -3.27
N PHE A 174 -1.15 -2.96 -3.44
CA PHE A 174 -2.61 -2.89 -3.35
C PHE A 174 -3.14 -1.90 -4.37
N TRP A 175 -4.38 -2.09 -4.76
CA TRP A 175 -5.15 -1.06 -5.44
C TRP A 175 -6.61 -1.16 -5.06
N ILE A 176 -7.28 -0.03 -5.17
CA ILE A 176 -8.69 0.14 -4.91
C ILE A 176 -9.30 0.83 -6.12
N ASP A 177 -10.26 0.20 -6.73
CA ASP A 177 -11.04 0.71 -7.84
C ASP A 177 -12.49 0.90 -7.41
N PRO A 178 -12.86 2.12 -7.00
CA PRO A 178 -14.21 2.39 -6.50
C PRO A 178 -15.30 2.26 -7.56
N LYS A 179 -14.96 2.36 -8.86
CA LYS A 179 -15.95 2.24 -9.93
C LYS A 179 -16.30 0.79 -10.21
N GLU A 180 -15.33 -0.11 -10.04
CA GLU A 180 -15.52 -1.55 -10.20
C GLU A 180 -15.88 -2.26 -8.89
N ASP A 181 -16.04 -1.51 -7.78
CA ASP A 181 -16.19 -2.04 -6.41
C ASP A 181 -15.12 -3.10 -6.08
N LEU A 182 -13.89 -2.86 -6.52
CA LEU A 182 -12.79 -3.80 -6.47
C LEU A 182 -11.69 -3.32 -5.53
N ALA A 183 -11.22 -4.19 -4.64
CA ALA A 183 -9.97 -4.01 -3.90
C ALA A 183 -9.09 -5.26 -4.05
N VAL A 184 -7.81 -5.04 -4.24
CA VAL A 184 -6.82 -6.11 -4.33
C VAL A 184 -5.66 -5.83 -3.39
N VAL A 185 -5.22 -6.86 -2.68
CA VAL A 185 -4.05 -6.84 -1.81
C VAL A 185 -3.14 -7.99 -2.19
N PHE A 186 -1.89 -7.68 -2.44
CA PHE A 186 -0.86 -8.65 -2.76
C PHE A 186 0.31 -8.51 -1.79
N MET A 187 0.57 -9.57 -1.02
CA MET A 187 1.64 -9.62 -0.03
C MET A 187 2.73 -10.57 -0.48
N THR A 188 3.95 -10.06 -0.50
CA THR A 188 5.18 -10.82 -0.78
C THR A 188 6.32 -10.21 0.00
N GLN A 189 7.43 -10.92 0.13
CA GLN A 189 8.60 -10.48 0.88
C GLN A 189 9.86 -10.65 0.03
N VAL A 190 9.88 -10.02 -1.16
CA VAL A 190 11.02 -10.02 -2.07
C VAL A 190 11.41 -8.59 -2.42
N MET A 191 12.60 -8.19 -1.93
CA MET A 191 13.22 -6.91 -2.30
C MET A 191 13.78 -6.98 -3.72
N GLY A 192 13.77 -5.89 -4.44
CA GLY A 192 14.34 -5.80 -5.78
C GLY A 192 13.42 -5.05 -6.74
N THR A 193 14.02 -4.41 -7.76
CA THR A 193 13.29 -3.47 -8.62
C THR A 193 12.63 -4.13 -9.82
N ASP A 194 13.32 -5.04 -10.52
CA ASP A 194 12.87 -5.52 -11.83
C ASP A 194 11.70 -6.49 -11.74
N ALA A 195 11.80 -7.48 -10.86
CA ALA A 195 10.71 -8.44 -10.64
C ALA A 195 9.44 -7.78 -10.10
N ARG A 196 9.58 -6.72 -9.31
CA ARG A 196 8.47 -5.98 -8.70
C ARG A 196 7.55 -5.32 -9.73
N LEU A 197 8.12 -4.69 -10.74
CA LEU A 197 7.37 -4.02 -11.80
C LEU A 197 6.53 -5.02 -12.61
N THR A 198 7.17 -6.11 -13.02
CA THR A 198 6.51 -7.18 -13.79
C THR A 198 5.39 -7.81 -12.98
N LEU A 199 5.66 -8.22 -11.75
CA LEU A 199 4.66 -8.86 -10.87
C LEU A 199 3.39 -8.02 -10.69
N ARG A 200 3.52 -6.72 -10.46
CA ARG A 200 2.36 -5.84 -10.27
C ARG A 200 1.54 -5.67 -11.54
N ARG A 201 2.20 -5.53 -12.69
CA ARG A 201 1.52 -5.41 -13.98
C ARG A 201 0.83 -6.71 -14.39
N ASP A 202 1.50 -7.83 -14.23
CA ASP A 202 0.96 -9.14 -14.55
C ASP A 202 -0.24 -9.46 -13.65
N LEU A 203 -0.11 -9.21 -12.34
CA LEU A 203 -1.21 -9.39 -11.39
C LEU A 203 -2.44 -8.53 -11.78
N ARG A 204 -2.23 -7.25 -12.11
CA ARG A 204 -3.32 -6.39 -12.57
C ARG A 204 -3.98 -6.94 -13.83
N THR A 205 -3.18 -7.29 -14.79
CA THR A 205 -3.68 -7.86 -16.05
C THR A 205 -4.51 -9.10 -15.80
N LEU A 206 -4.04 -10.02 -14.95
CA LEU A 206 -4.77 -11.24 -14.61
C LEU A 206 -6.08 -10.97 -13.88
N VAL A 207 -6.06 -10.05 -12.89
CA VAL A 207 -7.27 -9.71 -12.12
C VAL A 207 -8.34 -9.08 -13.03
N TYR A 208 -7.98 -8.04 -13.80
CA TYR A 208 -8.96 -7.39 -14.69
C TYR A 208 -9.41 -8.30 -15.85
N SER A 209 -8.54 -9.21 -16.32
CA SER A 209 -8.92 -10.19 -17.34
C SER A 209 -9.88 -11.27 -16.83
N ALA A 210 -9.95 -11.47 -15.52
CA ALA A 210 -10.89 -12.42 -14.90
C ALA A 210 -12.29 -11.83 -14.67
N MET A 211 -12.45 -10.51 -14.84
CA MET A 211 -13.76 -9.86 -14.71
C MET A 211 -14.65 -10.19 -15.92
N THR A 212 -15.85 -10.64 -15.65
CA THR A 212 -16.85 -10.97 -16.69
C THR A 212 -17.83 -9.83 -16.94
N GLU A 213 -17.93 -8.90 -16.00
CA GLU A 213 -18.79 -7.71 -16.06
C GLU A 213 -18.00 -6.52 -15.52
N SER A 214 -18.28 -5.32 -16.02
CA SER A 214 -17.72 -4.05 -15.53
C SER A 214 -18.86 -3.20 -14.97
N LEU A 215 -18.59 -2.51 -13.87
CA LEU A 215 -19.49 -1.54 -13.25
C LEU A 215 -19.15 -0.09 -13.66
N ALA A 216 -18.04 0.12 -14.38
CA ALA A 216 -17.51 1.43 -14.80
C ALA A 216 -18.07 1.88 -16.15
#